data_b978ee91e146984af8aef67478504f46
#
_entry.id   b978ee91e146984af8aef67478504f46
#
_cell.length_a   1.000
_cell.length_b   1.000
_cell.length_c   1.000
_cell.angle_alpha   90.00
_cell.angle_beta   90.00
_cell.angle_gamma   90.00
#
_symmetry.space_group_name_H-M   'P 1'
#
loop_
_entity.id
_entity.type
_entity.pdbx_description
1 polymer ?
#
loop_
_entity_poly.entity_id
_entity_poly.type
_entity_poly.pdbx_seq_one_letter_code
_entity_poly.pdbx_strand_id
1 'polypeptide(L)'
;MAKKNVARNIILALDTSVSHCSVSLLQNEVLLAEKSNLMQKGQSEKLFAFIQCIFSEANLTLKDVKAIGVGVGPGNFTGLRIGISAAKGLAMALKIKVFGVNRFETLIETNQPTLALVATTENSFYTQFFINKKPIKPPTESTKSEILKRNYLPNTIISGDSAIQIAKKLNLQHGANNSTPKTEKIGLIAQRQLETGGPSPAPLYIKGPDAKLPKEPIPLILGSNVQ
;
A
#
# COMPACT_ATOMS: atom_id res chain seq x y z
N MET A 1 -6.68 26.16 -32.86
CA MET A 1 -5.94 25.08 -32.11
C MET A 1 -6.97 24.34 -31.26
N ALA A 2 -7.33 23.12 -31.62
CA ALA A 2 -8.25 22.27 -30.83
C ALA A 2 -7.58 21.89 -29.51
N LYS A 3 -8.17 22.32 -28.38
CA LYS A 3 -7.82 21.82 -27.07
C LYS A 3 -7.99 20.29 -27.10
N LYS A 4 -6.92 19.52 -27.09
CA LYS A 4 -6.96 18.09 -26.82
C LYS A 4 -7.79 17.91 -25.55
N ASN A 5 -8.93 17.28 -25.65
CA ASN A 5 -9.78 16.92 -24.53
C ASN A 5 -9.00 15.83 -23.76
N VAL A 6 -8.14 16.24 -22.83
CA VAL A 6 -7.41 15.31 -21.98
C VAL A 6 -8.47 14.63 -21.11
N ALA A 7 -8.67 13.34 -21.33
CA ALA A 7 -9.63 12.56 -20.55
C ALA A 7 -9.34 12.78 -19.06
N ARG A 8 -10.37 13.14 -18.31
CA ARG A 8 -10.26 13.32 -16.84
C ARG A 8 -10.12 11.93 -16.20
N ASN A 9 -8.90 11.53 -15.90
CA ASN A 9 -8.65 10.29 -15.17
C ASN A 9 -8.72 10.58 -13.66
N ILE A 10 -9.92 10.43 -13.08
CA ILE A 10 -10.10 10.53 -11.63
C ILE A 10 -9.72 9.17 -11.01
N ILE A 11 -8.78 9.20 -10.10
CA ILE A 11 -8.34 8.03 -9.34
C ILE A 11 -8.70 8.24 -7.87
N LEU A 12 -9.40 7.26 -7.30
CA LEU A 12 -9.63 7.17 -5.86
C LEU A 12 -8.53 6.28 -5.27
N ALA A 13 -7.84 6.75 -4.26
CA ALA A 13 -6.84 5.98 -3.54
C ALA A 13 -7.23 5.79 -2.07
N LEU A 14 -7.02 4.57 -1.54
CA LEU A 14 -7.40 4.16 -0.19
C LEU A 14 -6.24 3.50 0.53
N ASP A 15 -6.06 3.80 1.83
CA ASP A 15 -5.16 3.02 2.69
C ASP A 15 -5.68 2.94 4.12
N THR A 16 -5.74 1.71 4.64
CA THR A 16 -6.07 1.36 6.02
C THR A 16 -5.07 0.34 6.57
N SER A 17 -3.92 0.21 5.92
CA SER A 17 -2.94 -0.86 6.18
C SER A 17 -2.13 -0.70 7.46
N VAL A 18 -2.08 0.49 8.03
CA VAL A 18 -1.44 0.77 9.31
C VAL A 18 -2.44 1.44 10.27
N SER A 19 -1.97 1.96 11.41
CA SER A 19 -2.83 2.65 12.38
C SER A 19 -3.31 4.02 11.86
N HIS A 20 -3.97 4.01 10.71
CA HIS A 20 -4.60 5.19 10.10
C HIS A 20 -5.72 4.77 9.15
N CYS A 21 -6.52 5.73 8.75
CA CYS A 21 -7.42 5.66 7.62
C CYS A 21 -7.14 6.87 6.72
N SER A 22 -6.85 6.63 5.46
CA SER A 22 -6.52 7.69 4.50
C SER A 22 -7.16 7.43 3.16
N VAL A 23 -7.65 8.50 2.53
CA VAL A 23 -8.23 8.48 1.19
C VAL A 23 -7.79 9.72 0.43
N SER A 24 -7.60 9.61 -0.88
CA SER A 24 -7.30 10.73 -1.75
C SER A 24 -7.96 10.62 -3.12
N LEU A 25 -8.24 11.76 -3.74
CA LEU A 25 -8.67 11.88 -5.12
C LEU A 25 -7.59 12.57 -5.94
N LEU A 26 -7.23 11.96 -7.06
CA LEU A 26 -6.29 12.53 -8.01
C LEU A 26 -6.98 12.73 -9.37
N GLN A 27 -6.60 13.78 -10.08
CA GLN A 27 -6.93 13.98 -11.48
C GLN A 27 -5.64 14.20 -12.28
N ASN A 28 -5.34 13.31 -13.22
CA ASN A 28 -4.16 13.43 -14.08
C ASN A 28 -2.87 13.72 -13.26
N GLU A 29 -2.61 12.92 -12.23
CA GLU A 29 -1.48 13.04 -11.29
C GLU A 29 -1.53 14.23 -10.31
N VAL A 30 -2.53 15.09 -10.38
CA VAL A 30 -2.72 16.22 -9.45
C VAL A 30 -3.63 15.76 -8.30
N LEU A 31 -3.20 15.97 -7.07
CA LEU A 31 -4.02 15.74 -5.88
C LEU A 31 -5.13 16.79 -5.82
N LEU A 32 -6.40 16.35 -5.82
CA LEU A 32 -7.57 17.22 -5.70
C LEU A 32 -8.03 17.40 -4.26
N ALA A 33 -8.10 16.28 -3.53
CA ALA A 33 -8.54 16.26 -2.15
C ALA A 33 -7.94 15.06 -1.42
N GLU A 34 -7.70 15.21 -0.13
CA GLU A 34 -7.20 14.14 0.74
C GLU A 34 -7.82 14.25 2.13
N LYS A 35 -8.09 13.09 2.73
CA LYS A 35 -8.48 12.99 4.14
C LYS A 35 -7.69 11.89 4.78
N SER A 36 -7.06 12.18 5.90
CA SER A 36 -6.26 11.21 6.66
C SER A 36 -6.44 11.44 8.15
N ASN A 37 -6.50 10.35 8.91
CA ASN A 37 -6.52 10.40 10.36
C ASN A 37 -5.78 9.20 10.94
N LEU A 38 -4.93 9.46 11.92
CA LEU A 38 -4.29 8.41 12.72
C LEU A 38 -5.33 7.79 13.64
N MET A 39 -5.47 6.46 13.61
CA MET A 39 -6.41 5.73 14.44
C MET A 39 -6.00 4.27 14.58
N GLN A 40 -6.16 3.71 15.77
CA GLN A 40 -5.87 2.30 16.01
C GLN A 40 -7.06 1.39 15.66
N LYS A 41 -8.28 1.90 15.75
CA LYS A 41 -9.54 1.18 15.49
C LYS A 41 -10.54 2.13 14.82
N GLY A 42 -11.58 1.58 14.18
CA GLY A 42 -12.66 2.37 13.58
C GLY A 42 -12.40 2.75 12.11
N GLN A 43 -11.42 2.12 11.43
CA GLN A 43 -11.13 2.41 10.02
C GLN A 43 -12.33 2.11 9.11
N SER A 44 -13.10 1.06 9.39
CA SER A 44 -14.30 0.69 8.61
C SER A 44 -15.37 1.76 8.65
N GLU A 45 -15.61 2.33 9.82
CA GLU A 45 -16.62 3.36 10.04
C GLU A 45 -16.23 4.71 9.42
N LYS A 46 -14.93 5.02 9.45
CA LYS A 46 -14.42 6.30 8.96
C LYS A 46 -14.16 6.31 7.45
N LEU A 47 -13.84 5.16 6.85
CA LEU A 47 -13.42 5.10 5.45
C LEU A 47 -14.45 5.70 4.49
N PHE A 48 -15.71 5.29 4.60
CA PHE A 48 -16.76 5.80 3.71
C PHE A 48 -17.13 7.25 3.99
N ALA A 49 -17.08 7.70 5.24
CA ALA A 49 -17.27 9.10 5.61
C ALA A 49 -16.16 9.98 4.99
N PHE A 50 -14.91 9.51 4.99
CA PHE A 50 -13.80 10.22 4.36
C PHE A 50 -13.95 10.26 2.83
N ILE A 51 -14.38 9.16 2.21
CA ILE A 51 -14.68 9.12 0.77
C ILE A 51 -15.73 10.18 0.44
N GLN A 52 -16.85 10.22 1.15
CA GLN A 52 -17.91 11.23 0.92
C GLN A 52 -17.37 12.65 1.07
N CYS A 53 -16.54 12.90 2.09
CA CYS A 53 -15.96 14.22 2.37
C CYS A 53 -15.11 14.70 1.18
N ILE A 54 -14.15 13.89 0.70
CA ILE A 54 -13.25 14.30 -0.40
C ILE A 54 -13.99 14.48 -1.73
N PHE A 55 -15.03 13.70 -2.00
CA PHE A 55 -15.88 13.91 -3.18
C PHE A 55 -16.67 15.22 -3.11
N SER A 56 -17.19 15.56 -1.95
CA SER A 56 -17.87 16.85 -1.73
C SER A 56 -16.92 18.03 -1.89
N GLU A 57 -15.73 17.95 -1.31
CA GLU A 57 -14.67 18.98 -1.43
C GLU A 57 -14.23 19.19 -2.89
N ALA A 58 -14.13 18.11 -3.66
CA ALA A 58 -13.73 18.17 -5.07
C ALA A 58 -14.86 18.49 -6.04
N ASN A 59 -16.11 18.60 -5.61
CA ASN A 59 -17.33 18.70 -6.45
C ASN A 59 -17.39 17.57 -7.49
N LEU A 60 -17.07 16.35 -7.09
CA LEU A 60 -17.09 15.14 -7.90
C LEU A 60 -18.05 14.09 -7.31
N THR A 61 -18.32 13.07 -8.10
CA THR A 61 -19.13 11.91 -7.69
C THR A 61 -18.35 10.61 -7.93
N LEU A 62 -18.79 9.51 -7.32
CA LEU A 62 -18.20 8.20 -7.57
C LEU A 62 -18.24 7.77 -9.04
N LYS A 63 -19.19 8.29 -9.83
CA LYS A 63 -19.30 8.00 -11.29
C LYS A 63 -18.15 8.59 -12.11
N ASP A 64 -17.45 9.58 -11.58
CA ASP A 64 -16.31 10.22 -12.24
C ASP A 64 -15.03 9.40 -12.14
N VAL A 65 -14.99 8.44 -11.19
CA VAL A 65 -13.82 7.60 -10.92
C VAL A 65 -13.55 6.63 -12.08
N LYS A 66 -12.32 6.56 -12.54
CA LYS A 66 -11.86 5.65 -13.60
C LYS A 66 -11.14 4.42 -13.09
N ALA A 67 -10.49 4.54 -11.95
CA ALA A 67 -9.87 3.40 -11.27
C ALA A 67 -9.70 3.68 -9.77
N ILE A 68 -9.50 2.60 -9.01
CA ILE A 68 -9.23 2.66 -7.57
C ILE A 68 -7.85 2.07 -7.32
N GLY A 69 -7.00 2.79 -6.56
CA GLY A 69 -5.78 2.27 -5.97
C GLY A 69 -6.00 1.93 -4.50
N VAL A 70 -5.49 0.80 -4.02
CA VAL A 70 -5.59 0.45 -2.61
C VAL A 70 -4.28 -0.11 -2.08
N GLY A 71 -3.88 0.34 -0.90
CA GLY A 71 -2.72 -0.20 -0.18
C GLY A 71 -2.93 -1.66 0.18
N VAL A 72 -1.98 -2.52 -0.24
CA VAL A 72 -2.03 -3.97 0.03
C VAL A 72 -1.00 -4.42 1.07
N GLY A 73 -0.33 -3.46 1.71
CA GLY A 73 0.64 -3.72 2.78
C GLY A 73 2.10 -3.77 2.31
N PRO A 74 3.01 -4.25 3.15
CA PRO A 74 2.77 -4.92 4.44
C PRO A 74 2.19 -3.99 5.50
N GLY A 75 1.38 -4.57 6.41
CA GLY A 75 0.72 -3.81 7.45
C GLY A 75 -0.22 -4.64 8.34
N ASN A 76 -1.13 -3.97 9.02
CA ASN A 76 -2.11 -4.59 9.92
C ASN A 76 -3.09 -5.48 9.14
N PHE A 77 -3.24 -6.71 9.59
CA PHE A 77 -4.07 -7.73 8.95
C PHE A 77 -5.55 -7.32 8.77
N THR A 78 -6.17 -6.78 9.81
CA THR A 78 -7.57 -6.33 9.76
C THR A 78 -7.72 -5.11 8.89
N GLY A 79 -6.83 -4.13 9.05
CA GLY A 79 -6.83 -2.90 8.25
C GLY A 79 -6.70 -3.18 6.76
N LEU A 80 -5.77 -4.04 6.36
CA LEU A 80 -5.61 -4.45 4.95
C LEU A 80 -6.91 -5.00 4.35
N ARG A 81 -7.60 -5.87 5.09
CA ARG A 81 -8.86 -6.46 4.62
C ARG A 81 -9.98 -5.44 4.49
N ILE A 82 -10.07 -4.48 5.42
CA ILE A 82 -11.06 -3.38 5.34
C ILE A 82 -10.86 -2.61 4.04
N GLY A 83 -9.68 -2.07 3.79
CA GLY A 83 -9.40 -1.26 2.60
C GLY A 83 -9.58 -2.03 1.29
N ILE A 84 -9.02 -3.24 1.22
CA ILE A 84 -9.10 -4.07 0.02
C ILE A 84 -10.56 -4.49 -0.30
N SER A 85 -11.34 -4.87 0.72
CA SER A 85 -12.74 -5.24 0.52
C SER A 85 -13.59 -4.04 0.08
N ALA A 86 -13.39 -2.88 0.69
CA ALA A 86 -14.07 -1.64 0.30
C ALA A 86 -13.71 -1.25 -1.14
N ALA A 87 -12.43 -1.26 -1.51
CA ALA A 87 -11.98 -0.94 -2.86
C ALA A 87 -12.55 -1.90 -3.91
N LYS A 88 -12.53 -3.20 -3.65
CA LYS A 88 -13.12 -4.22 -4.54
C LYS A 88 -14.63 -4.05 -4.68
N GLY A 89 -15.34 -3.82 -3.56
CA GLY A 89 -16.79 -3.59 -3.57
C GLY A 89 -17.18 -2.36 -4.39
N LEU A 90 -16.48 -1.23 -4.19
CA LEU A 90 -16.69 -0.02 -4.99
C LEU A 90 -16.37 -0.25 -6.47
N ALA A 91 -15.25 -0.87 -6.78
CA ALA A 91 -14.85 -1.14 -8.16
C ALA A 91 -15.86 -2.04 -8.90
N MET A 92 -16.39 -3.05 -8.23
CA MET A 92 -17.42 -3.93 -8.76
C MET A 92 -18.73 -3.18 -9.01
N ALA A 93 -19.17 -2.35 -8.06
CA ALA A 93 -20.40 -1.54 -8.22
C ALA A 93 -20.29 -0.51 -9.34
N LEU A 94 -19.11 0.09 -9.50
CA LEU A 94 -18.84 1.10 -10.54
C LEU A 94 -18.41 0.51 -11.88
N LYS A 95 -18.14 -0.79 -11.94
CA LYS A 95 -17.60 -1.50 -13.13
C LYS A 95 -16.28 -0.91 -13.63
N ILE A 96 -15.39 -0.57 -12.71
CA ILE A 96 -14.07 0.00 -12.98
C ILE A 96 -12.93 -0.90 -12.48
N LYS A 97 -11.70 -0.60 -12.89
CA LYS A 97 -10.52 -1.33 -12.44
C LYS A 97 -10.14 -0.96 -11.02
N VAL A 98 -9.57 -1.93 -10.30
CA VAL A 98 -8.97 -1.73 -8.98
C VAL A 98 -7.58 -2.35 -8.95
N PHE A 99 -6.60 -1.63 -8.40
CA PHE A 99 -5.21 -2.02 -8.36
C PHE A 99 -4.68 -2.08 -6.94
N GLY A 100 -3.91 -3.13 -6.65
CA GLY A 100 -3.17 -3.24 -5.40
C GLY A 100 -1.82 -2.53 -5.52
N VAL A 101 -1.51 -1.69 -4.53
CA VAL A 101 -0.22 -1.00 -4.45
C VAL A 101 0.45 -1.41 -3.15
N ASN A 102 1.63 -2.03 -3.24
CA ASN A 102 2.37 -2.37 -2.03
C ASN A 102 3.08 -1.14 -1.44
N ARG A 103 3.30 -1.16 -0.13
CA ARG A 103 3.88 -0.03 0.59
C ARG A 103 5.31 0.27 0.14
N PHE A 104 6.08 -0.73 -0.28
CA PHE A 104 7.44 -0.50 -0.75
C PHE A 104 7.47 0.34 -2.02
N GLU A 105 6.54 0.12 -2.96
CA GLU A 105 6.45 0.90 -4.20
C GLU A 105 6.22 2.40 -3.92
N THR A 106 5.47 2.73 -2.87
CA THR A 106 5.21 4.12 -2.49
C THR A 106 6.45 4.86 -1.95
N LEU A 107 7.49 4.12 -1.58
CA LEU A 107 8.76 4.62 -1.07
C LEU A 107 9.81 4.85 -2.17
N ILE A 108 9.53 4.48 -3.42
CA ILE A 108 10.47 4.55 -4.52
C ILE A 108 10.23 5.80 -5.36
N GLU A 109 11.11 6.78 -5.24
CA GLU A 109 10.97 8.07 -5.93
C GLU A 109 11.85 8.18 -7.17
N THR A 110 13.03 7.54 -7.16
CA THR A 110 14.04 7.66 -8.22
C THR A 110 14.30 6.33 -8.91
N ASN A 111 15.09 6.36 -10.00
CA ASN A 111 15.56 5.14 -10.69
C ASN A 111 16.81 4.53 -10.03
N GLN A 112 17.41 5.18 -9.03
CA GLN A 112 18.59 4.67 -8.33
C GLN A 112 18.27 3.38 -7.57
N PRO A 113 19.29 2.53 -7.32
CA PRO A 113 19.14 1.39 -6.44
C PRO A 113 18.57 1.87 -5.10
N THR A 114 17.48 1.26 -4.64
CA THR A 114 16.79 1.69 -3.41
C THR A 114 16.44 0.48 -2.55
N LEU A 115 16.83 0.51 -1.28
CA LEU A 115 16.35 -0.40 -0.27
C LEU A 115 15.17 0.24 0.46
N ALA A 116 13.98 -0.30 0.25
CA ALA A 116 12.77 0.12 0.95
C ALA A 116 12.61 -0.66 2.26
N LEU A 117 12.30 0.06 3.33
CA LEU A 117 12.20 -0.45 4.71
C LEU A 117 10.82 -0.19 5.28
N VAL A 118 10.19 -1.22 5.82
CA VAL A 118 8.95 -1.15 6.58
C VAL A 118 9.18 -1.80 7.94
N ALA A 119 9.15 -1.03 9.01
CA ALA A 119 9.40 -1.53 10.36
C ALA A 119 8.32 -2.53 10.79
N THR A 120 8.75 -3.64 11.38
CA THR A 120 7.91 -4.62 12.07
C THR A 120 8.03 -4.47 13.58
N THR A 121 9.24 -4.19 14.04
CA THR A 121 9.61 -3.86 15.42
C THR A 121 10.71 -2.80 15.39
N GLU A 122 11.21 -2.38 16.55
CA GLU A 122 12.31 -1.43 16.64
C GLU A 122 13.60 -1.91 15.93
N ASN A 123 13.83 -3.23 15.90
CA ASN A 123 15.05 -3.84 15.38
C ASN A 123 14.84 -4.77 14.18
N SER A 124 13.62 -4.86 13.64
CA SER A 124 13.29 -5.71 12.50
C SER A 124 12.47 -4.96 11.46
N PHE A 125 12.74 -5.25 10.21
CA PHE A 125 12.13 -4.60 9.05
C PHE A 125 11.74 -5.64 8.01
N TYR A 126 10.63 -5.42 7.35
CA TYR A 126 10.44 -5.96 6.02
C TYR A 126 11.21 -5.10 5.04
N THR A 127 11.96 -5.73 4.16
CA THR A 127 12.85 -5.04 3.21
C THR A 127 12.60 -5.52 1.80
N GLN A 128 12.64 -4.60 0.85
CA GLN A 128 12.61 -4.92 -0.58
C GLN A 128 13.57 -4.02 -1.35
N PHE A 129 14.35 -4.61 -2.25
CA PHE A 129 15.34 -3.88 -3.04
C PHE A 129 14.82 -3.62 -4.45
N PHE A 130 15.01 -2.39 -4.92
CA PHE A 130 14.55 -1.91 -6.22
C PHE A 130 15.70 -1.38 -7.05
N ILE A 131 15.64 -1.59 -8.37
CA ILE A 131 16.48 -0.95 -9.39
C ILE A 131 15.56 -0.46 -10.50
N ASN A 132 15.73 0.79 -10.96
CA ASN A 132 14.87 1.39 -11.97
C ASN A 132 13.37 1.28 -11.63
N LYS A 133 13.03 1.49 -10.37
CA LYS A 133 11.67 1.37 -9.80
C LYS A 133 11.05 -0.03 -9.90
N LYS A 134 11.81 -1.05 -10.25
CA LYS A 134 11.34 -2.43 -10.33
C LYS A 134 11.91 -3.25 -9.16
N PRO A 135 11.10 -4.06 -8.48
CA PRO A 135 11.60 -4.93 -7.43
C PRO A 135 12.49 -6.03 -8.03
N ILE A 136 13.63 -6.29 -7.39
CA ILE A 136 14.59 -7.31 -7.87
C ILE A 136 14.25 -8.69 -7.30
N LYS A 137 13.72 -8.72 -6.08
CA LYS A 137 13.33 -9.95 -5.36
C LYS A 137 12.06 -9.68 -4.56
N PRO A 138 11.35 -10.73 -4.16
CA PRO A 138 10.28 -10.63 -3.18
C PRO A 138 10.77 -9.97 -1.88
N PRO A 139 9.89 -9.31 -1.13
CA PRO A 139 10.25 -8.73 0.15
C PRO A 139 10.64 -9.82 1.16
N THR A 140 11.59 -9.49 2.04
CA THR A 140 12.07 -10.39 3.10
C THR A 140 12.10 -9.66 4.43
N GLU A 141 12.05 -10.41 5.53
CA GLU A 141 12.34 -9.85 6.85
C GLU A 141 13.86 -9.79 7.07
N SER A 142 14.32 -8.72 7.72
CA SER A 142 15.72 -8.50 8.03
C SER A 142 15.85 -7.73 9.34
N THR A 143 16.80 -8.11 10.14
CA THR A 143 17.17 -7.34 11.33
C THR A 143 17.98 -6.10 10.95
N LYS A 144 17.96 -5.11 11.82
CA LYS A 144 18.79 -3.89 11.66
C LYS A 144 20.28 -4.22 11.53
N SER A 145 20.77 -5.22 12.28
CA SER A 145 22.16 -5.70 12.21
C SER A 145 22.50 -6.27 10.83
N GLU A 146 21.62 -7.09 10.27
CA GLU A 146 21.80 -7.65 8.92
C GLU A 146 21.80 -6.56 7.85
N ILE A 147 20.91 -5.56 7.95
CA ILE A 147 20.87 -4.42 7.03
C ILE A 147 22.20 -3.66 7.08
N LEU A 148 22.74 -3.40 8.28
CA LEU A 148 23.98 -2.65 8.45
C LEU A 148 25.24 -3.42 7.99
N LYS A 149 25.18 -4.74 7.87
CA LYS A 149 26.30 -5.59 7.42
C LYS A 149 26.28 -5.90 5.92
N ARG A 150 25.21 -5.53 5.20
CA ARG A 150 25.11 -5.80 3.75
C ARG A 150 26.03 -4.89 2.95
N ASN A 151 26.53 -5.41 1.83
CA ASN A 151 27.14 -4.61 0.79
C ASN A 151 26.04 -4.07 -0.15
N TYR A 152 26.12 -2.79 -0.44
CA TYR A 152 25.17 -2.10 -1.31
C TYR A 152 25.82 -1.66 -2.62
N LEU A 153 25.01 -1.55 -3.66
CA LEU A 153 25.44 -0.95 -4.92
C LEU A 153 25.80 0.54 -4.71
N PRO A 154 26.70 1.10 -5.52
CA PRO A 154 26.98 2.54 -5.48
C PRO A 154 25.68 3.35 -5.64
N ASN A 155 25.60 4.49 -4.95
CA ASN A 155 24.44 5.38 -4.96
C ASN A 155 23.12 4.74 -4.50
N THR A 156 23.19 3.66 -3.71
CA THR A 156 21.98 3.08 -3.09
C THR A 156 21.33 4.08 -2.15
N ILE A 157 20.01 4.21 -2.27
CA ILE A 157 19.17 5.04 -1.38
C ILE A 157 18.51 4.12 -0.35
N ILE A 158 18.46 4.52 0.89
CA ILE A 158 17.66 3.89 1.94
C ILE A 158 16.36 4.69 2.08
N SER A 159 15.20 4.02 1.97
CA SER A 159 13.90 4.69 1.98
C SER A 159 12.89 3.97 2.90
N GLY A 160 12.05 4.70 3.61
CA GLY A 160 11.05 4.15 4.53
C GLY A 160 11.39 4.33 6.00
N ASP A 161 10.91 3.42 6.83
CA ASP A 161 11.04 3.53 8.29
C ASP A 161 12.50 3.51 8.72
N SER A 162 12.88 4.45 9.58
CA SER A 162 14.26 4.63 10.05
C SER A 162 15.31 4.89 8.96
N ALA A 163 14.88 5.31 7.76
CA ALA A 163 15.78 5.50 6.62
C ALA A 163 16.95 6.46 6.93
N ILE A 164 16.68 7.59 7.59
CA ILE A 164 17.71 8.58 7.95
C ILE A 164 18.80 7.98 8.84
N GLN A 165 18.38 7.27 9.92
CA GLN A 165 19.33 6.70 10.88
C GLN A 165 20.17 5.57 10.26
N ILE A 166 19.55 4.73 9.41
CA ILE A 166 20.23 3.61 8.76
C ILE A 166 21.17 4.13 7.67
N ALA A 167 20.70 5.03 6.83
CA ALA A 167 21.52 5.66 5.77
C ALA A 167 22.75 6.36 6.33
N LYS A 168 22.58 7.12 7.44
CA LYS A 168 23.71 7.78 8.13
C LYS A 168 24.78 6.78 8.59
N LYS A 169 24.36 5.63 9.16
CA LYS A 169 25.30 4.59 9.61
C LYS A 169 26.01 3.89 8.46
N LEU A 170 25.39 3.81 7.30
CA LEU A 170 25.94 3.18 6.10
C LEU A 170 26.71 4.17 5.20
N ASN A 171 26.72 5.45 5.53
CA ASN A 171 27.24 6.52 4.67
C ASN A 171 26.57 6.52 3.28
N LEU A 172 25.25 6.31 3.25
CA LEU A 172 24.41 6.29 2.06
C LEU A 172 23.43 7.45 2.07
N GLN A 173 22.80 7.71 0.91
CA GLN A 173 21.71 8.67 0.81
C GLN A 173 20.41 8.08 1.38
N HIS A 174 19.52 8.95 1.86
CA HIS A 174 18.16 8.54 2.23
C HIS A 174 17.12 9.18 1.30
N GLY A 175 16.05 8.46 1.03
CA GLY A 175 14.86 8.92 0.35
C GLY A 175 13.75 9.27 1.35
N ALA A 176 12.52 8.88 1.03
CA ALA A 176 11.38 9.06 1.92
C ALA A 176 11.64 8.43 3.31
N ASN A 177 11.27 9.15 4.36
CA ASN A 177 11.37 8.69 5.75
C ASN A 177 9.97 8.75 6.40
N ASN A 178 9.05 7.91 5.89
CA ASN A 178 7.64 7.94 6.26
C ASN A 178 7.20 6.61 6.84
N SER A 179 6.67 6.63 8.05
CA SER A 179 6.03 5.48 8.70
C SER A 179 4.58 5.25 8.22
N THR A 180 3.95 6.26 7.63
CA THR A 180 2.57 6.19 7.15
C THR A 180 2.54 6.28 5.62
N PRO A 181 1.91 5.33 4.93
CA PRO A 181 1.75 5.39 3.47
C PRO A 181 0.96 6.64 3.07
N LYS A 182 1.42 7.32 2.01
CA LYS A 182 0.69 8.44 1.42
C LYS A 182 -0.24 7.92 0.34
N THR A 183 -1.55 8.13 0.49
CA THR A 183 -2.54 7.70 -0.51
C THR A 183 -2.38 8.40 -1.84
N GLU A 184 -1.85 9.62 -1.86
CA GLU A 184 -1.42 10.28 -3.09
C GLU A 184 -0.47 9.39 -3.93
N LYS A 185 0.56 8.80 -3.31
CA LYS A 185 1.50 7.90 -4.01
C LYS A 185 0.80 6.63 -4.51
N ILE A 186 -0.15 6.09 -3.73
CA ILE A 186 -0.99 4.96 -4.17
C ILE A 186 -1.79 5.35 -5.41
N GLY A 187 -2.40 6.53 -5.42
CA GLY A 187 -3.16 7.06 -6.56
C GLY A 187 -2.30 7.24 -7.82
N LEU A 188 -1.09 7.81 -7.68
CA LEU A 188 -0.14 7.98 -8.79
C LEU A 188 0.30 6.64 -9.39
N ILE A 189 0.52 5.62 -8.55
CA ILE A 189 0.86 4.28 -9.03
C ILE A 189 -0.34 3.64 -9.73
N ALA A 190 -1.54 3.72 -9.14
CA ALA A 190 -2.76 3.18 -9.72
C ALA A 190 -3.10 3.85 -11.07
N GLN A 191 -2.85 5.15 -11.23
CA GLN A 191 -3.03 5.84 -12.51
C GLN A 191 -2.11 5.27 -13.59
N ARG A 192 -0.83 5.03 -13.29
CA ARG A 192 0.09 4.36 -14.23
C ARG A 192 -0.36 2.94 -14.56
N GLN A 193 -0.84 2.20 -13.55
CA GLN A 193 -1.37 0.84 -13.73
C GLN A 193 -2.67 0.82 -14.56
N LEU A 194 -3.42 1.91 -14.61
CA LEU A 194 -4.59 2.02 -15.50
C LEU A 194 -4.20 1.91 -16.98
N GLU A 195 -3.04 2.43 -17.33
CA GLU A 195 -2.48 2.41 -18.69
C GLU A 195 -1.71 1.13 -19.00
N THR A 196 -0.87 0.68 -18.06
CA THR A 196 0.08 -0.42 -18.27
C THR A 196 -0.43 -1.79 -17.78
N GLY A 197 -1.54 -1.81 -17.06
CA GLY A 197 -1.97 -2.96 -16.28
C GLY A 197 -1.31 -3.00 -14.91
N GLY A 198 -1.95 -3.67 -13.96
CA GLY A 198 -1.46 -3.82 -12.59
C GLY A 198 -2.11 -4.99 -11.87
N PRO A 199 -1.57 -5.38 -10.70
CA PRO A 199 -2.07 -6.53 -9.95
C PRO A 199 -3.45 -6.25 -9.36
N SER A 200 -4.32 -7.25 -9.37
CA SER A 200 -5.53 -7.23 -8.56
C SER A 200 -5.17 -7.17 -7.07
N PRO A 201 -5.89 -6.38 -6.26
CA PRO A 201 -5.52 -6.23 -4.85
C PRO A 201 -5.70 -7.53 -4.08
N ALA A 202 -4.58 -7.97 -3.49
CA ALA A 202 -4.52 -9.06 -2.51
C ALA A 202 -3.58 -8.64 -1.38
N PRO A 203 -3.85 -8.98 -0.12
CA PRO A 203 -2.97 -8.64 0.99
C PRO A 203 -1.56 -9.19 0.78
N LEU A 204 -0.55 -8.37 0.96
CA LEU A 204 0.85 -8.78 0.91
C LEU A 204 1.27 -9.32 2.29
N TYR A 205 1.23 -10.63 2.44
CA TYR A 205 1.74 -11.33 3.62
C TYR A 205 3.18 -11.77 3.37
N ILE A 206 4.13 -11.26 4.15
CA ILE A 206 5.57 -11.61 4.05
C ILE A 206 5.89 -12.77 4.98
N LYS A 207 5.27 -12.80 6.17
CA LYS A 207 5.28 -13.96 7.06
C LYS A 207 4.06 -14.84 6.81
N GLY A 208 4.25 -16.14 6.91
CA GLY A 208 3.13 -17.07 7.04
C GLY A 208 2.30 -16.78 8.30
N PRO A 209 1.10 -17.33 8.41
CA PRO A 209 0.28 -17.15 9.60
C PRO A 209 1.01 -17.71 10.84
N ASP A 210 1.07 -16.90 11.90
CA ASP A 210 1.62 -17.31 13.21
C ASP A 210 0.70 -18.31 13.95
N ALA A 211 -0.37 -18.80 13.31
CA ALA A 211 -1.29 -19.77 13.87
C ALA A 211 -0.56 -21.09 14.06
N LYS A 212 -0.29 -21.43 15.32
CA LYS A 212 0.11 -22.79 15.68
C LYS A 212 -1.03 -23.75 15.34
N LEU A 213 -0.69 -24.87 14.72
CA LEU A 213 -1.67 -25.95 14.56
C LEU A 213 -2.30 -26.24 15.93
N PRO A 214 -3.62 -26.46 15.99
CA PRO A 214 -4.28 -26.81 17.24
C PRO A 214 -3.57 -28.05 17.83
N LYS A 215 -3.23 -27.96 19.12
CA LYS A 215 -2.61 -29.07 19.85
C LYS A 215 -3.58 -30.24 20.08
N GLU A 216 -4.86 -30.00 19.90
CA GLU A 216 -5.92 -31.01 20.03
C GLU A 216 -6.25 -31.59 18.66
N PRO A 217 -6.55 -32.90 18.58
CA PRO A 217 -7.00 -33.49 17.34
C PRO A 217 -8.29 -32.80 16.87
N ILE A 218 -8.44 -32.68 15.56
CA ILE A 218 -9.66 -32.12 14.95
C ILE A 218 -10.87 -32.80 15.58
N PRO A 219 -11.87 -32.05 16.09
CA PRO A 219 -13.08 -32.63 16.64
C PRO A 219 -13.69 -33.61 15.62
N LEU A 220 -13.90 -34.87 16.02
CA LEU A 220 -14.63 -35.81 15.21
C LEU A 220 -16.03 -35.23 14.96
N ILE A 221 -16.35 -34.95 13.71
CA ILE A 221 -17.70 -34.60 13.30
C ILE A 221 -18.52 -35.88 13.53
N LEU A 222 -19.28 -35.91 14.62
CA LEU A 222 -20.22 -36.98 14.91
C LEU A 222 -21.37 -36.88 13.91
N GLY A 223 -21.48 -37.88 13.04
CA GLY A 223 -22.68 -38.15 12.32
C GLY A 223 -22.71 -37.73 10.85
N SER A 224 -22.28 -38.64 9.99
CA SER A 224 -22.99 -38.94 8.75
C SER A 224 -23.09 -40.46 8.62
N ASN A 225 -23.95 -41.05 9.42
CA ASN A 225 -24.59 -42.28 9.00
C ASN A 225 -25.58 -41.87 7.89
N VAL A 226 -25.13 -41.96 6.65
CA VAL A 226 -26.06 -42.08 5.52
C VAL A 226 -26.12 -43.56 5.23
N GLN A 227 -27.28 -44.15 5.55
CA GLN A 227 -27.71 -45.43 4.98
C GLN A 227 -27.95 -45.28 3.48
#